data_705520e368500bb7ebecdc90526c6f0f
#
_entry.id   705520e368500bb7ebecdc90526c6f0f
#
_cell.length_a   1.000
_cell.length_b   1.000
_cell.length_c   1.000
_cell.angle_alpha   90.00
_cell.angle_beta   90.00
_cell.angle_gamma   90.00
#
_symmetry.space_group_name_H-M   'P 1'
#
loop_
_entity.id
_entity.type
_entity.pdbx_description
1 polymer ?
#
loop_
_entity_poly.entity_id
_entity_poly.type
_entity_poly.pdbx_seq_one_letter_code
_entity_poly.pdbx_strand_id
1 'polypeptide(L)'
;MSGPRSDFRNKVVLVTGVGRAGQIGNAVALAFGKAGAKIVACDQNAVGVAERVREFAAQGVDAKPCAGDLTQPDIAALAVEVALKHYGRLDVVVNVAGGLTTYGPIDNVTVQAIDREIAINLKTTVLVSQAAITALTQTKGCIINFSSIAYFTPQAPMAVYSAAKAAVAGFTRSLALELGDRQIRVNAVAPAMVRTMDNVAAAGDTGAQYVEMEEITDGVMSLASPSSSLTGQILPIAPAGAGPL
;
A
#
# COMPACT_ATOMS: atom_id res chain seq x y z
N MET A 1 15.90 -18.59 -6.68
CA MET A 1 14.81 -19.41 -7.26
C MET A 1 13.51 -18.72 -6.97
N SER A 2 12.89 -18.07 -7.96
CA SER A 2 11.55 -17.49 -7.80
C SER A 2 10.57 -18.66 -7.72
N GLY A 3 9.97 -18.87 -6.53
CA GLY A 3 8.84 -19.77 -6.38
C GLY A 3 7.69 -19.38 -7.34
N PRO A 4 6.70 -20.25 -7.55
CA PRO A 4 5.59 -19.94 -8.44
C PRO A 4 4.93 -18.63 -7.94
N ARG A 5 5.01 -17.56 -8.74
CA ARG A 5 4.31 -16.30 -8.45
C ARG A 5 2.83 -16.63 -8.31
N SER A 6 2.21 -16.21 -7.21
CA SER A 6 0.78 -16.42 -6.98
C SER A 6 -0.04 -16.00 -8.19
N ASP A 7 -0.98 -16.85 -8.61
CA ASP A 7 -1.86 -16.57 -9.75
C ASP A 7 -2.99 -15.66 -9.31
N PHE A 8 -3.07 -14.49 -9.91
CA PHE A 8 -4.12 -13.50 -9.66
C PHE A 8 -5.09 -13.35 -10.84
N ARG A 9 -5.11 -14.30 -11.77
CA ARG A 9 -6.09 -14.33 -12.88
C ARG A 9 -7.51 -14.26 -12.33
N ASN A 10 -8.34 -13.42 -12.97
CA ASN A 10 -9.72 -13.14 -12.54
C ASN A 10 -9.86 -12.47 -11.18
N LYS A 11 -8.79 -11.93 -10.61
CA LYS A 11 -8.81 -11.10 -9.40
C LYS A 11 -8.81 -9.62 -9.76
N VAL A 12 -9.46 -8.81 -8.93
CA VAL A 12 -9.48 -7.35 -9.02
C VAL A 12 -8.74 -6.79 -7.82
N VAL A 13 -7.72 -5.99 -8.09
CA VAL A 13 -6.84 -5.39 -7.08
C VAL A 13 -6.93 -3.87 -7.15
N LEU A 14 -7.30 -3.25 -6.05
CA LEU A 14 -7.26 -1.81 -5.87
C LEU A 14 -5.93 -1.44 -5.20
N VAL A 15 -5.16 -0.57 -5.84
CA VAL A 15 -3.87 -0.09 -5.31
C VAL A 15 -3.89 1.43 -5.21
N THR A 16 -3.56 1.96 -4.04
CA THR A 16 -3.45 3.40 -3.81
C THR A 16 -2.01 3.89 -3.95
N GLY A 17 -1.80 5.17 -4.26
CA GLY A 17 -0.45 5.75 -4.42
C GLY A 17 0.26 5.35 -5.71
N VAL A 18 -0.47 5.18 -6.82
CA VAL A 18 0.06 4.64 -8.09
C VAL A 18 0.62 5.73 -9.02
N GLY A 19 0.26 7.00 -8.81
CA GLY A 19 0.45 8.08 -9.80
C GLY A 19 1.91 8.43 -10.16
N ARG A 20 2.90 7.94 -9.41
CA ARG A 20 4.31 8.26 -9.63
C ARG A 20 5.11 7.05 -10.14
N ALA A 21 5.79 7.22 -11.28
CA ALA A 21 6.67 6.19 -11.83
C ALA A 21 7.82 5.85 -10.86
N GLY A 22 8.26 4.59 -10.84
CA GLY A 22 9.37 4.15 -10.00
C GLY A 22 9.11 4.18 -8.50
N GLN A 23 7.83 4.35 -8.08
CA GLN A 23 7.41 4.31 -6.69
C GLN A 23 6.69 2.99 -6.37
N ILE A 24 6.55 2.70 -5.08
CA ILE A 24 6.03 1.42 -4.57
C ILE A 24 4.64 1.10 -5.15
N GLY A 25 3.69 2.04 -5.13
CA GLY A 25 2.34 1.80 -5.63
C GLY A 25 2.30 1.43 -7.10
N ASN A 26 3.12 2.10 -7.93
CA ASN A 26 3.28 1.76 -9.34
C ASN A 26 3.83 0.34 -9.54
N ALA A 27 4.87 -0.03 -8.82
CA ALA A 27 5.49 -1.35 -8.91
C ALA A 27 4.54 -2.47 -8.46
N VAL A 28 3.85 -2.28 -7.33
CA VAL A 28 2.85 -3.23 -6.80
C VAL A 28 1.71 -3.42 -7.79
N ALA A 29 1.13 -2.34 -8.32
CA ALA A 29 0.05 -2.44 -9.30
C ALA A 29 0.48 -3.20 -10.56
N LEU A 30 1.67 -2.92 -11.08
CA LEU A 30 2.24 -3.61 -12.24
C LEU A 30 2.50 -5.10 -11.95
N ALA A 31 3.03 -5.43 -10.76
CA ALA A 31 3.30 -6.82 -10.37
C ALA A 31 2.02 -7.65 -10.32
N PHE A 32 0.95 -7.15 -9.71
CA PHE A 32 -0.36 -7.81 -9.73
C PHE A 32 -0.92 -7.94 -11.15
N GLY A 33 -0.82 -6.88 -11.96
CA GLY A 33 -1.27 -6.92 -13.35
C GLY A 33 -0.55 -7.97 -14.18
N LYS A 34 0.79 -8.09 -14.04
CA LYS A 34 1.60 -9.14 -14.69
C LYS A 34 1.26 -10.54 -14.18
N ALA A 35 0.73 -10.68 -12.97
CA ALA A 35 0.21 -11.93 -12.43
C ALA A 35 -1.25 -12.22 -12.86
N GLY A 36 -1.82 -11.41 -13.76
CA GLY A 36 -3.13 -11.60 -14.37
C GLY A 36 -4.30 -10.89 -13.68
N ALA A 37 -4.03 -10.06 -12.68
CA ALA A 37 -5.07 -9.26 -12.03
C ALA A 37 -5.52 -8.08 -12.90
N LYS A 38 -6.78 -7.69 -12.72
CA LYS A 38 -7.31 -6.40 -13.16
C LYS A 38 -7.06 -5.35 -12.08
N ILE A 39 -6.67 -4.14 -12.45
CA ILE A 39 -6.18 -3.13 -11.52
C ILE A 39 -7.11 -1.92 -11.47
N VAL A 40 -7.41 -1.44 -10.26
CA VAL A 40 -7.87 -0.07 -10.03
C VAL A 40 -6.70 0.71 -9.44
N ALA A 41 -6.19 1.67 -10.21
CA ALA A 41 -5.04 2.48 -9.86
C ALA A 41 -5.50 3.82 -9.29
N CYS A 42 -5.23 4.08 -8.00
CA CYS A 42 -5.69 5.29 -7.32
C CYS A 42 -4.53 6.21 -6.95
N ASP A 43 -4.72 7.51 -7.19
CA ASP A 43 -3.81 8.57 -6.72
C ASP A 43 -4.50 9.94 -6.75
N GLN A 44 -4.02 10.89 -5.95
CA GLN A 44 -4.46 12.29 -6.04
C GLN A 44 -3.96 12.98 -7.32
N ASN A 45 -2.85 12.51 -7.89
CA ASN A 45 -2.29 13.03 -9.14
C ASN A 45 -3.01 12.42 -10.35
N ALA A 46 -4.05 13.08 -10.83
CA ALA A 46 -4.88 12.62 -11.94
C ALA A 46 -4.06 12.37 -13.23
N VAL A 47 -3.12 13.25 -13.54
CA VAL A 47 -2.24 13.11 -14.72
C VAL A 47 -1.36 11.88 -14.57
N GLY A 48 -0.69 11.75 -13.43
CA GLY A 48 0.19 10.62 -13.15
C GLY A 48 -0.54 9.28 -13.20
N VAL A 49 -1.73 9.18 -12.61
CA VAL A 49 -2.53 7.94 -12.65
C VAL A 49 -2.94 7.58 -14.08
N ALA A 50 -3.35 8.57 -14.89
CA ALA A 50 -3.71 8.33 -16.28
C ALA A 50 -2.52 7.86 -17.13
N GLU A 51 -1.33 8.40 -16.88
CA GLU A 51 -0.09 7.95 -17.52
C GLU A 51 0.26 6.51 -17.13
N ARG A 52 0.20 6.18 -15.85
CA ARG A 52 0.49 4.81 -15.37
C ARG A 52 -0.46 3.79 -15.97
N VAL A 53 -1.77 4.11 -16.05
CA VAL A 53 -2.76 3.22 -16.69
C VAL A 53 -2.43 2.99 -18.17
N ARG A 54 -1.98 4.02 -18.91
CA ARG A 54 -1.53 3.86 -20.29
C ARG A 54 -0.28 2.96 -20.40
N GLU A 55 0.68 3.13 -19.51
CA GLU A 55 1.88 2.29 -19.46
C GLU A 55 1.55 0.83 -19.10
N PHE A 56 0.60 0.61 -18.21
CA PHE A 56 0.08 -0.72 -17.87
C PHE A 56 -0.57 -1.38 -19.10
N ALA A 57 -1.41 -0.64 -19.80
CA ALA A 57 -2.04 -1.13 -21.03
C ALA A 57 -1.01 -1.51 -22.11
N ALA A 58 0.07 -0.73 -22.28
CA ALA A 58 1.17 -1.06 -23.19
C ALA A 58 1.92 -2.35 -22.79
N GLN A 59 1.81 -2.78 -21.52
CA GLN A 59 2.36 -4.03 -21.02
C GLN A 59 1.31 -5.15 -20.90
N GLY A 60 0.12 -4.98 -21.49
CA GLY A 60 -0.95 -5.98 -21.47
C GLY A 60 -1.73 -6.07 -20.15
N VAL A 61 -1.62 -5.09 -19.28
CA VAL A 61 -2.33 -5.06 -17.99
C VAL A 61 -3.60 -4.22 -18.11
N ASP A 62 -4.76 -4.82 -17.80
CA ASP A 62 -6.04 -4.11 -17.74
C ASP A 62 -6.14 -3.31 -16.43
N ALA A 63 -6.16 -1.98 -16.55
CA ALA A 63 -6.24 -1.07 -15.42
C ALA A 63 -7.25 0.05 -15.66
N LYS A 64 -7.89 0.51 -14.59
CA LYS A 64 -8.77 1.68 -14.57
C LYS A 64 -8.24 2.72 -13.58
N PRO A 65 -8.23 4.00 -13.97
CA PRO A 65 -7.79 5.07 -13.08
C PRO A 65 -8.91 5.46 -12.10
N CYS A 66 -8.51 5.82 -10.88
CA CYS A 66 -9.33 6.56 -9.94
C CYS A 66 -8.49 7.71 -9.37
N ALA A 67 -8.84 8.95 -9.75
CA ALA A 67 -8.10 10.14 -9.33
C ALA A 67 -8.88 10.88 -8.23
N GLY A 68 -8.19 11.27 -7.16
CA GLY A 68 -8.74 12.09 -6.10
C GLY A 68 -8.03 11.92 -4.77
N ASP A 69 -8.38 12.78 -3.82
CA ASP A 69 -7.82 12.80 -2.47
C ASP A 69 -8.51 11.74 -1.60
N LEU A 70 -7.81 10.65 -1.31
CA LEU A 70 -8.30 9.54 -0.48
C LEU A 70 -8.49 9.90 1.00
N THR A 71 -8.15 11.11 1.43
CA THR A 71 -8.55 11.63 2.75
C THR A 71 -10.04 12.04 2.78
N GLN A 72 -10.71 12.05 1.62
CA GLN A 72 -12.13 12.33 1.47
C GLN A 72 -12.91 11.01 1.35
N PRO A 73 -13.97 10.81 2.17
CA PRO A 73 -14.72 9.54 2.19
C PRO A 73 -15.38 9.18 0.84
N ASP A 74 -15.87 10.17 0.11
CA ASP A 74 -16.49 10.00 -1.20
C ASP A 74 -15.49 9.49 -2.25
N ILE A 75 -14.24 9.93 -2.22
CA ILE A 75 -13.18 9.45 -3.11
C ILE A 75 -12.76 8.03 -2.75
N ALA A 76 -12.68 7.69 -1.46
CA ALA A 76 -12.42 6.32 -1.02
C ALA A 76 -13.55 5.37 -1.48
N ALA A 77 -14.81 5.79 -1.41
CA ALA A 77 -15.96 5.04 -1.94
C ALA A 77 -15.89 4.91 -3.47
N LEU A 78 -15.58 6.00 -4.18
CA LEU A 78 -15.43 6.00 -5.64
C LEU A 78 -14.38 4.98 -6.12
N ALA A 79 -13.27 4.81 -5.39
CA ALA A 79 -12.24 3.85 -5.74
C ALA A 79 -12.78 2.40 -5.76
N VAL A 80 -13.66 2.05 -4.83
CA VAL A 80 -14.34 0.76 -4.78
C VAL A 80 -15.42 0.65 -5.87
N GLU A 81 -16.18 1.73 -6.10
CA GLU A 81 -17.19 1.78 -7.16
C GLU A 81 -16.58 1.55 -8.55
N VAL A 82 -15.39 2.10 -8.82
CA VAL A 82 -14.65 1.85 -10.08
C VAL A 82 -14.38 0.36 -10.26
N ALA A 83 -13.97 -0.36 -9.20
CA ALA A 83 -13.75 -1.81 -9.26
C ALA A 83 -15.04 -2.56 -9.57
N LEU A 84 -16.12 -2.25 -8.86
CA LEU A 84 -17.41 -2.92 -9.01
C LEU A 84 -18.05 -2.62 -10.38
N LYS A 85 -18.00 -1.37 -10.83
CA LYS A 85 -18.57 -0.93 -12.11
C LYS A 85 -17.88 -1.57 -13.32
N HIS A 86 -16.56 -1.64 -13.29
CA HIS A 86 -15.78 -2.10 -14.45
C HIS A 86 -15.51 -3.60 -14.45
N TYR A 87 -15.43 -4.21 -13.25
CA TYR A 87 -14.99 -5.59 -13.10
C TYR A 87 -15.94 -6.48 -12.31
N GLY A 88 -16.98 -5.90 -11.69
CA GLY A 88 -18.02 -6.63 -10.96
C GLY A 88 -17.59 -7.18 -9.60
N ARG A 89 -16.35 -6.96 -9.17
CA ARG A 89 -15.81 -7.51 -7.92
C ARG A 89 -14.61 -6.72 -7.40
N LEU A 90 -14.23 -6.97 -6.15
CA LEU A 90 -12.98 -6.52 -5.55
C LEU A 90 -12.42 -7.66 -4.67
N ASP A 91 -11.17 -8.07 -4.89
CA ASP A 91 -10.54 -9.18 -4.18
C ASP A 91 -9.43 -8.73 -3.24
N VAL A 92 -8.67 -7.70 -3.61
CA VAL A 92 -7.53 -7.22 -2.85
C VAL A 92 -7.53 -5.70 -2.81
N VAL A 93 -7.27 -5.15 -1.64
CA VAL A 93 -6.94 -3.74 -1.45
C VAL A 93 -5.50 -3.63 -0.98
N VAL A 94 -4.69 -2.79 -1.65
CA VAL A 94 -3.33 -2.47 -1.22
C VAL A 94 -3.23 -0.97 -0.93
N ASN A 95 -3.15 -0.62 0.34
CA ASN A 95 -3.08 0.75 0.84
C ASN A 95 -1.63 1.21 0.88
N VAL A 96 -1.11 1.70 -0.26
CA VAL A 96 0.26 2.23 -0.38
C VAL A 96 0.31 3.75 -0.16
N ALA A 97 -0.77 4.48 -0.48
CA ALA A 97 -0.81 5.93 -0.36
C ALA A 97 -0.31 6.41 1.01
N GLY A 98 0.58 7.40 1.00
CA GLY A 98 1.24 7.92 2.17
C GLY A 98 2.72 8.19 1.90
N GLY A 99 3.44 8.57 2.95
CA GLY A 99 4.87 8.86 2.88
C GLY A 99 5.32 9.76 4.02
N LEU A 100 6.61 9.96 4.14
CA LEU A 100 7.21 10.89 5.11
C LEU A 100 7.09 12.32 4.57
N THR A 101 6.28 13.15 5.20
CA THR A 101 6.12 14.57 4.86
C THR A 101 6.60 15.50 5.97
N THR A 102 6.76 14.97 7.18
CA THR A 102 7.19 15.73 8.35
C THR A 102 8.51 15.17 8.86
N TYR A 103 9.58 15.92 8.65
CA TYR A 103 10.94 15.59 9.06
C TYR A 103 11.56 16.76 9.80
N GLY A 104 11.86 16.58 11.08
CA GLY A 104 12.45 17.62 11.93
C GLY A 104 12.16 17.41 13.42
N PRO A 105 12.86 18.16 14.30
CA PRO A 105 12.63 18.13 15.75
C PRO A 105 11.15 18.42 16.08
N ILE A 106 10.60 17.70 17.06
CA ILE A 106 9.16 17.73 17.38
C ILE A 106 8.68 19.12 17.82
N ASP A 107 9.52 19.90 18.45
CA ASP A 107 9.25 21.28 18.89
C ASP A 107 9.06 22.28 17.74
N ASN A 108 9.51 21.91 16.53
CA ASN A 108 9.34 22.70 15.32
C ASN A 108 8.21 22.21 14.41
N VAL A 109 7.54 21.12 14.78
CA VAL A 109 6.46 20.55 13.95
C VAL A 109 5.16 21.30 14.21
N THR A 110 4.56 21.86 13.15
CA THR A 110 3.29 22.58 13.24
C THR A 110 2.10 21.61 13.35
N VAL A 111 0.98 22.11 13.91
CA VAL A 111 -0.27 21.32 13.98
C VAL A 111 -0.71 20.87 12.59
N GLN A 112 -0.60 21.75 11.59
CA GLN A 112 -0.97 21.44 10.20
C GLN A 112 -0.10 20.31 9.61
N ALA A 113 1.19 20.26 9.96
CA ALA A 113 2.09 19.19 9.53
C ALA A 113 1.71 17.85 10.22
N ILE A 114 1.33 17.88 11.50
CA ILE A 114 0.82 16.70 12.23
C ILE A 114 -0.46 16.19 11.57
N ASP A 115 -1.45 17.05 11.35
CA ASP A 115 -2.73 16.70 10.75
C ASP A 115 -2.54 16.09 9.36
N ARG A 116 -1.66 16.68 8.55
CA ARG A 116 -1.33 16.19 7.21
C ARG A 116 -0.68 14.81 7.27
N GLU A 117 0.32 14.62 8.14
CA GLU A 117 1.03 13.34 8.27
C GLU A 117 0.07 12.21 8.66
N ILE A 118 -0.84 12.47 9.62
CA ILE A 118 -1.86 11.51 10.04
C ILE A 118 -2.87 11.28 8.91
N ALA A 119 -3.32 12.34 8.24
CA ALA A 119 -4.32 12.24 7.19
C ALA A 119 -3.84 11.35 6.03
N ILE A 120 -2.64 11.58 5.51
CA ILE A 120 -2.15 10.85 4.33
C ILE A 120 -1.70 9.42 4.65
N ASN A 121 -1.24 9.13 5.88
CA ASN A 121 -0.72 7.80 6.23
C ASN A 121 -1.74 6.89 6.90
N LEU A 122 -2.62 7.45 7.78
CA LEU A 122 -3.57 6.67 8.53
C LEU A 122 -5.01 6.82 7.99
N LYS A 123 -5.51 8.06 7.88
CA LYS A 123 -6.91 8.30 7.49
C LYS A 123 -7.22 7.72 6.11
N THR A 124 -6.33 7.85 5.12
CA THR A 124 -6.49 7.24 3.79
C THR A 124 -6.64 5.72 3.89
N THR A 125 -5.76 5.06 4.66
CA THR A 125 -5.78 3.60 4.89
C THR A 125 -7.11 3.16 5.52
N VAL A 126 -7.58 3.89 6.53
CA VAL A 126 -8.85 3.59 7.23
C VAL A 126 -10.03 3.75 6.29
N LEU A 127 -10.15 4.88 5.58
CA LEU A 127 -11.29 5.16 4.70
C LEU A 127 -11.40 4.20 3.52
N VAL A 128 -10.29 3.89 2.85
CA VAL A 128 -10.29 2.93 1.74
C VAL A 128 -10.61 1.53 2.23
N SER A 129 -10.05 1.11 3.38
CA SER A 129 -10.37 -0.18 3.99
C SER A 129 -11.85 -0.27 4.32
N GLN A 130 -12.42 0.75 4.99
CA GLN A 130 -13.83 0.83 5.37
C GLN A 130 -14.75 0.72 4.14
N ALA A 131 -14.48 1.48 3.09
CA ALA A 131 -15.26 1.47 1.86
C ALA A 131 -15.26 0.08 1.18
N ALA A 132 -14.16 -0.66 1.28
CA ALA A 132 -13.98 -1.95 0.61
C ALA A 132 -14.64 -3.15 1.33
N ILE A 133 -15.02 -3.03 2.60
CA ILE A 133 -15.45 -4.17 3.42
C ILE A 133 -16.59 -4.97 2.76
N THR A 134 -17.63 -4.30 2.27
CA THR A 134 -18.79 -4.97 1.67
C THR A 134 -18.39 -5.77 0.43
N ALA A 135 -17.57 -5.20 -0.44
CA ALA A 135 -17.10 -5.89 -1.66
C ALA A 135 -16.16 -7.05 -1.31
N LEU A 136 -15.24 -6.87 -0.37
CA LEU A 136 -14.32 -7.91 0.09
C LEU A 136 -15.04 -9.06 0.81
N THR A 137 -16.16 -8.81 1.49
CA THR A 137 -16.98 -9.86 2.12
C THR A 137 -17.50 -10.83 1.05
N GLN A 138 -17.89 -10.34 -0.12
CA GLN A 138 -18.41 -11.20 -1.21
C GLN A 138 -17.33 -12.10 -1.82
N THR A 139 -16.09 -11.66 -1.80
CA THR A 139 -14.95 -12.35 -2.43
C THR A 139 -14.08 -13.12 -1.42
N LYS A 140 -14.34 -12.95 -0.11
CA LYS A 140 -13.47 -13.40 0.98
C LYS A 140 -12.04 -12.91 0.75
N GLY A 141 -11.94 -11.61 0.44
CA GLY A 141 -10.73 -10.98 -0.05
C GLY A 141 -9.72 -10.64 1.03
N CYS A 142 -8.81 -9.73 0.71
CA CYS A 142 -7.84 -9.27 1.71
C CYS A 142 -7.46 -7.79 1.55
N ILE A 143 -6.92 -7.24 2.63
CA ILE A 143 -6.37 -5.89 2.72
C ILE A 143 -4.89 -6.01 3.09
N ILE A 144 -4.03 -5.31 2.34
CA ILE A 144 -2.60 -5.18 2.65
C ILE A 144 -2.30 -3.70 2.88
N ASN A 145 -1.92 -3.37 4.10
CA ASN A 145 -1.58 -2.01 4.51
C ASN A 145 -0.06 -1.79 4.46
N PHE A 146 0.35 -0.54 4.36
CA PHE A 146 1.75 -0.14 4.43
C PHE A 146 2.05 0.59 5.75
N SER A 147 2.62 -0.15 6.72
CA SER A 147 3.30 0.40 7.88
C SER A 147 4.72 0.86 7.47
N SER A 148 5.67 0.80 8.36
CA SER A 148 7.08 1.12 8.12
C SER A 148 7.93 0.37 9.15
N ILE A 149 9.21 0.18 8.82
CA ILE A 149 10.21 -0.26 9.79
C ILE A 149 10.26 0.64 11.03
N ALA A 150 9.89 1.93 10.88
CA ALA A 150 9.78 2.89 11.97
C ALA A 150 8.79 2.46 13.07
N TYR A 151 7.92 1.49 12.82
CA TYR A 151 7.10 0.83 13.84
C TYR A 151 7.95 -0.06 14.79
N PHE A 152 8.93 -0.76 14.24
CA PHE A 152 9.81 -1.66 15.01
C PHE A 152 11.03 -0.91 15.58
N THR A 153 11.66 -0.08 14.76
CA THR A 153 12.87 0.67 15.07
C THR A 153 12.65 2.16 14.77
N PRO A 154 11.99 2.91 15.68
CA PRO A 154 11.76 4.34 15.51
C PRO A 154 13.08 5.11 15.37
N GLN A 155 13.08 6.14 14.53
CA GLN A 155 14.24 6.97 14.26
C GLN A 155 13.91 8.45 14.45
N ALA A 156 14.86 9.20 14.99
CA ALA A 156 14.82 10.65 15.01
C ALA A 156 15.23 11.22 13.63
N PRO A 157 14.67 12.34 13.19
CA PRO A 157 13.57 13.10 13.79
C PRO A 157 12.25 12.88 13.03
N MET A 158 11.62 11.70 13.19
CA MET A 158 10.42 11.26 12.47
C MET A 158 9.27 10.86 13.42
N ALA A 159 9.13 11.53 14.56
CA ALA A 159 8.21 11.10 15.62
C ALA A 159 6.76 10.97 15.14
N VAL A 160 6.23 11.97 14.40
CA VAL A 160 4.84 11.98 13.90
C VAL A 160 4.62 10.89 12.85
N TYR A 161 5.55 10.73 11.92
CA TYR A 161 5.50 9.64 10.93
C TYR A 161 5.53 8.26 11.59
N SER A 162 6.44 8.05 12.55
CA SER A 162 6.54 6.78 13.29
C SER A 162 5.24 6.47 14.02
N ALA A 163 4.63 7.48 14.66
CA ALA A 163 3.33 7.34 15.31
C ALA A 163 2.21 6.96 14.32
N ALA A 164 2.14 7.62 13.16
CA ALA A 164 1.16 7.31 12.12
C ALA A 164 1.33 5.88 11.57
N LYS A 165 2.57 5.43 11.33
CA LYS A 165 2.86 4.07 10.87
C LYS A 165 2.65 3.00 11.94
N ALA A 166 2.87 3.31 13.20
CA ALA A 166 2.49 2.46 14.32
C ALA A 166 0.97 2.33 14.44
N ALA A 167 0.23 3.42 14.22
CA ALA A 167 -1.23 3.40 14.18
C ALA A 167 -1.77 2.51 13.05
N VAL A 168 -1.16 2.51 11.87
CA VAL A 168 -1.50 1.58 10.77
C VAL A 168 -1.29 0.12 11.19
N ALA A 169 -0.21 -0.20 11.92
CA ALA A 169 0.02 -1.55 12.43
C ALA A 169 -1.05 -1.97 13.45
N GLY A 170 -1.40 -1.08 14.38
CA GLY A 170 -2.49 -1.28 15.34
C GLY A 170 -3.84 -1.49 14.66
N PHE A 171 -4.18 -0.62 13.71
CA PHE A 171 -5.40 -0.72 12.88
C PHE A 171 -5.46 -2.06 12.13
N THR A 172 -4.36 -2.49 11.52
CA THR A 172 -4.28 -3.77 10.79
C THR A 172 -4.63 -4.95 11.70
N ARG A 173 -4.06 -5.03 12.90
CA ARG A 173 -4.32 -6.13 13.84
C ARG A 173 -5.76 -6.12 14.35
N SER A 174 -6.27 -4.95 14.70
CA SER A 174 -7.65 -4.80 15.17
C SER A 174 -8.66 -5.16 14.09
N LEU A 175 -8.47 -4.65 12.87
CA LEU A 175 -9.36 -4.91 11.74
C LEU A 175 -9.32 -6.39 11.32
N ALA A 176 -8.16 -7.06 11.44
CA ALA A 176 -8.04 -8.50 11.17
C ALA A 176 -8.93 -9.34 12.09
N LEU A 177 -9.01 -8.97 13.37
CA LEU A 177 -9.89 -9.62 14.34
C LEU A 177 -11.37 -9.32 14.04
N GLU A 178 -11.70 -8.07 13.77
CA GLU A 178 -13.07 -7.62 13.48
C GLU A 178 -13.66 -8.28 12.23
N LEU A 179 -12.84 -8.52 11.21
CA LEU A 179 -13.28 -9.06 9.93
C LEU A 179 -13.11 -10.58 9.79
N GLY A 180 -12.66 -11.27 10.83
CA GLY A 180 -12.42 -12.70 10.82
C GLY A 180 -13.65 -13.51 10.44
N ASP A 181 -14.81 -13.22 11.01
CA ASP A 181 -16.09 -13.90 10.71
C ASP A 181 -16.55 -13.68 9.25
N ARG A 182 -16.10 -12.61 8.62
CA ARG A 182 -16.35 -12.32 7.19
C ARG A 182 -15.32 -12.97 6.27
N GLN A 183 -14.35 -13.69 6.83
CA GLN A 183 -13.26 -14.33 6.11
C GLN A 183 -12.40 -13.35 5.29
N ILE A 184 -12.31 -12.08 5.72
CA ILE A 184 -11.43 -11.09 5.14
C ILE A 184 -10.11 -11.09 5.91
N ARG A 185 -8.99 -11.28 5.22
CA ARG A 185 -7.66 -11.20 5.81
C ARG A 185 -7.14 -9.78 5.76
N VAL A 186 -6.49 -9.33 6.83
CA VAL A 186 -5.88 -7.99 6.89
C VAL A 186 -4.46 -8.13 7.40
N ASN A 187 -3.48 -7.70 6.59
CA ASN A 187 -2.07 -7.72 6.95
C ASN A 187 -1.41 -6.39 6.59
N ALA A 188 -0.20 -6.18 7.06
CA ALA A 188 0.63 -5.06 6.61
C ALA A 188 2.03 -5.52 6.26
N VAL A 189 2.67 -4.79 5.35
CA VAL A 189 4.12 -4.79 5.18
C VAL A 189 4.71 -3.58 5.89
N ALA A 190 5.91 -3.72 6.42
CA ALA A 190 6.65 -2.67 7.12
C ALA A 190 8.04 -2.51 6.49
N PRO A 191 8.15 -1.82 5.34
CA PRO A 191 9.41 -1.65 4.65
C PRO A 191 10.40 -0.78 5.42
N ALA A 192 11.68 -1.11 5.30
CA ALA A 192 12.77 -0.16 5.52
C ALA A 192 12.88 0.81 4.33
N MET A 193 14.01 1.46 4.15
CA MET A 193 14.21 2.39 3.03
C MET A 193 14.22 1.61 1.70
N VAL A 194 13.18 1.82 0.90
CA VAL A 194 13.03 1.16 -0.41
C VAL A 194 13.79 1.94 -1.48
N ARG A 195 14.43 1.22 -2.41
CA ARG A 195 15.11 1.84 -3.57
C ARG A 195 14.07 2.41 -4.54
N THR A 196 13.51 3.55 -4.20
CA THR A 196 12.67 4.36 -5.09
C THR A 196 13.48 5.49 -5.69
N MET A 197 13.01 6.06 -6.80
CA MET A 197 13.66 7.22 -7.41
C MET A 197 13.83 8.37 -6.43
N ASP A 198 12.82 8.64 -5.59
CA ASP A 198 12.86 9.71 -4.60
C ASP A 198 13.86 9.45 -3.48
N ASN A 199 13.88 8.23 -2.94
CA ASN A 199 14.79 7.87 -1.87
C ASN A 199 16.25 7.91 -2.34
N VAL A 200 16.52 7.43 -3.56
CA VAL A 200 17.85 7.52 -4.17
C VAL A 200 18.25 8.98 -4.40
N ALA A 201 17.32 9.81 -4.88
CA ALA A 201 17.58 11.25 -5.07
C ALA A 201 17.85 11.99 -3.74
N ALA A 202 17.17 11.59 -2.65
CA ALA A 202 17.29 12.23 -1.34
C ALA A 202 18.52 11.76 -0.54
N ALA A 203 18.83 10.47 -0.54
CA ALA A 203 19.86 9.86 0.32
C ALA A 203 21.15 9.47 -0.44
N GLY A 204 21.15 9.55 -1.77
CA GLY A 204 22.23 9.06 -2.63
C GLY A 204 22.19 7.52 -2.79
N ASP A 205 22.93 7.02 -3.75
CA ASP A 205 22.99 5.58 -4.07
C ASP A 205 24.18 4.87 -3.38
N THR A 206 25.12 5.62 -2.89
CA THR A 206 26.35 5.08 -2.29
C THR A 206 26.24 4.97 -0.78
N GLY A 207 26.35 3.75 -0.25
CA GLY A 207 26.40 3.46 1.18
C GLY A 207 25.05 3.33 1.89
N ALA A 208 23.93 3.67 1.26
CA ALA A 208 22.61 3.40 1.81
C ALA A 208 22.22 1.92 1.59
N GLN A 209 21.72 1.29 2.64
CA GLN A 209 21.12 -0.05 2.51
C GLN A 209 19.66 0.09 2.13
N TYR A 210 19.33 -0.29 0.90
CA TYR A 210 17.96 -0.28 0.39
C TYR A 210 17.35 -1.67 0.40
N VAL A 211 16.03 -1.72 0.60
CA VAL A 211 15.19 -2.83 0.19
C VAL A 211 14.91 -2.67 -1.30
N GLU A 212 15.08 -3.72 -2.07
CA GLU A 212 14.77 -3.67 -3.50
C GLU A 212 13.26 -3.74 -3.74
N MET A 213 12.82 -3.13 -4.83
CA MET A 213 11.39 -3.05 -5.16
C MET A 213 10.73 -4.43 -5.31
N GLU A 214 11.49 -5.41 -5.79
CA GLU A 214 11.03 -6.80 -5.94
C GLU A 214 10.73 -7.45 -4.60
N GLU A 215 11.53 -7.19 -3.56
CA GLU A 215 11.28 -7.73 -2.21
C GLU A 215 9.96 -7.19 -1.64
N ILE A 216 9.63 -5.91 -1.93
CA ILE A 216 8.36 -5.31 -1.53
C ILE A 216 7.19 -5.97 -2.28
N THR A 217 7.28 -6.08 -3.59
CA THR A 217 6.21 -6.69 -4.40
C THR A 217 6.00 -8.15 -4.04
N ASP A 218 7.04 -8.91 -3.81
CA ASP A 218 6.96 -10.32 -3.40
C ASP A 218 6.32 -10.48 -2.01
N GLY A 219 6.68 -9.63 -1.05
CA GLY A 219 6.08 -9.62 0.28
C GLY A 219 4.58 -9.31 0.23
N VAL A 220 4.18 -8.27 -0.52
CA VAL A 220 2.77 -7.90 -0.72
C VAL A 220 1.99 -9.03 -1.40
N MET A 221 2.50 -9.59 -2.48
CA MET A 221 1.84 -10.65 -3.23
C MET A 221 1.73 -11.95 -2.44
N SER A 222 2.73 -12.28 -1.62
CA SER A 222 2.69 -13.43 -0.71
C SER A 222 1.57 -13.31 0.31
N LEU A 223 1.43 -12.14 0.98
CA LEU A 223 0.35 -11.89 1.93
C LEU A 223 -1.03 -11.85 1.25
N ALA A 224 -1.10 -11.35 0.01
CA ALA A 224 -2.33 -11.27 -0.78
C ALA A 224 -2.70 -12.60 -1.44
N SER A 225 -1.80 -13.58 -1.50
CA SER A 225 -2.03 -14.86 -2.17
C SER A 225 -3.35 -15.51 -1.71
N PRO A 226 -4.17 -16.03 -2.65
CA PRO A 226 -5.37 -16.79 -2.30
C PRO A 226 -5.09 -18.04 -1.42
N SER A 227 -3.87 -18.57 -1.47
CA SER A 227 -3.42 -19.69 -0.64
C SER A 227 -2.91 -19.30 0.74
N SER A 228 -2.75 -17.99 1.00
CA SER A 228 -2.29 -17.51 2.31
C SER A 228 -3.41 -17.58 3.34
N SER A 229 -3.09 -18.11 4.52
CA SER A 229 -3.96 -18.07 5.71
C SER A 229 -3.57 -16.96 6.69
N LEU A 230 -2.53 -16.18 6.38
CA LEU A 230 -2.02 -15.15 7.27
C LEU A 230 -3.02 -14.00 7.41
N THR A 231 -3.29 -13.59 8.64
CA THR A 231 -4.05 -12.38 8.98
C THR A 231 -3.50 -11.76 10.27
N GLY A 232 -3.64 -10.45 10.42
CA GLY A 232 -3.12 -9.70 11.56
C GLY A 232 -1.59 -9.56 11.60
N GLN A 233 -0.88 -9.93 10.52
CA GLN A 233 0.59 -9.90 10.48
C GLN A 233 1.10 -8.53 10.05
N ILE A 234 2.23 -8.13 10.65
CA ILE A 234 3.03 -6.97 10.21
C ILE A 234 4.36 -7.54 9.75
N LEU A 235 4.54 -7.65 8.44
CA LEU A 235 5.73 -8.24 7.82
C LEU A 235 6.82 -7.17 7.65
N PRO A 236 7.90 -7.21 8.45
CA PRO A 236 9.03 -6.33 8.20
C PRO A 236 9.76 -6.77 6.92
N ILE A 237 10.17 -5.79 6.11
CA ILE A 237 11.01 -6.02 4.93
C ILE A 237 12.20 -5.07 5.05
N ALA A 238 13.37 -5.63 5.34
CA ALA A 238 14.59 -4.91 5.59
C ALA A 238 15.76 -5.54 4.81
N PRO A 239 16.81 -4.77 4.49
CA PRO A 239 17.98 -5.29 3.78
C PRO A 239 18.61 -6.46 4.54
N ALA A 240 19.21 -7.40 3.80
CA ALA A 240 20.00 -8.48 4.41
C ALA A 240 21.12 -7.90 5.29
N GLY A 241 21.21 -8.35 6.55
CA GLY A 241 22.18 -7.85 7.52
C GLY A 241 21.65 -6.69 8.40
N ALA A 242 20.41 -6.21 8.20
CA ALA A 242 19.76 -5.43 9.23
C ALA A 242 19.65 -6.27 10.51
N GLY A 243 20.00 -5.68 11.65
CA GLY A 243 19.92 -6.36 12.95
C GLY A 243 18.51 -6.87 13.28
N PRO A 244 18.33 -7.62 14.38
CA PRO A 244 17.01 -8.10 14.78
C PRO A 244 16.03 -6.94 14.99
N LEU A 245 14.80 -7.12 14.54
CA LEU A 245 13.70 -6.15 14.58
C LEU A 245 12.82 -6.38 15.81
#